data_65057127ce41b13f392d0262a2e96060
#
_entry.id   65057127ce41b13f392d0262a2e96060
#
_cell.length_a   1.000
_cell.length_b   1.000
_cell.length_c   1.000
_cell.angle_alpha   90.00
_cell.angle_beta   90.00
_cell.angle_gamma   90.00
#
_symmetry.space_group_name_H-M   'P 1'
#
loop_
_entity.id
_entity.type
_entity.pdbx_description
1 polymer ?
#
loop_
_entity_poly.entity_id
_entity_poly.type
_entity_poly.pdbx_seq_one_letter_code
_entity_poly.pdbx_strand_id
1 'polypeptide(L)'
;MNIIVAGAGEVGVHLAKMLSREKHNIVVVDQKEDVLENLNSNYDLMTVLGSPTSLSALKDAGCNASTDLFIAVTPEESRNLTACILAAKLGVKKNSSPG
;
A
#
# COMPACT_ATOMS: atom_id res chain seq x y z
N MET A 1 6.67 12.33 1.47
CA MET A 1 6.57 11.44 0.28
C MET A 1 5.18 10.86 0.18
N ASN A 2 4.76 10.53 -1.02
CA ASN A 2 3.52 9.79 -1.27
C ASN A 2 3.85 8.30 -1.32
N ILE A 3 3.37 7.56 -0.32
CA ILE A 3 3.70 6.14 -0.15
C ILE A 3 2.43 5.30 -0.17
N ILE A 4 2.47 4.20 -0.93
CA ILE A 4 1.39 3.23 -0.93
C ILE A 4 1.93 1.92 -0.35
N VAL A 5 1.23 1.40 0.66
CA VAL A 5 1.54 0.10 1.26
C VAL A 5 0.45 -0.88 0.81
N ALA A 6 0.83 -1.83 -0.02
CA ALA A 6 -0.09 -2.83 -0.57
C ALA A 6 0.00 -4.11 0.25
N GLY A 7 -0.92 -4.26 1.17
CA GLY A 7 -0.98 -5.36 2.11
C GLY A 7 -0.99 -4.87 3.56
N ALA A 8 -1.91 -5.37 4.37
CA ALA A 8 -2.05 -5.00 5.78
C ALA A 8 -1.98 -6.23 6.69
N GLY A 9 -1.04 -7.12 6.40
CA GLY A 9 -0.63 -8.18 7.33
C GLY A 9 0.31 -7.59 8.38
N GLU A 10 1.00 -8.43 9.14
CA GLU A 10 1.90 -7.96 10.20
C GLU A 10 2.94 -6.95 9.70
N VAL A 11 3.59 -7.26 8.58
CA VAL A 11 4.64 -6.39 8.04
C VAL A 11 4.05 -5.06 7.55
N GLY A 12 2.96 -5.13 6.79
CA GLY A 12 2.32 -3.94 6.24
C GLY A 12 1.80 -2.99 7.32
N VAL A 13 1.15 -3.54 8.35
CA VAL A 13 0.68 -2.76 9.49
C VAL A 13 1.84 -2.09 10.21
N HIS A 14 2.91 -2.84 10.46
CA HIS A 14 4.08 -2.30 11.16
C HIS A 14 4.72 -1.16 10.36
N LEU A 15 4.88 -1.35 9.05
CA LEU A 15 5.42 -0.31 8.17
C LEU A 15 4.54 0.93 8.16
N ALA A 16 3.23 0.74 8.03
CA ALA A 16 2.29 1.87 8.02
C ALA A 16 2.38 2.69 9.31
N LYS A 17 2.46 2.01 10.45
CA LYS A 17 2.62 2.66 11.74
C LYS A 17 3.92 3.46 11.82
N MET A 18 5.02 2.86 11.40
CA MET A 18 6.33 3.53 11.41
C MET A 18 6.34 4.75 10.52
N LEU A 19 5.87 4.58 9.28
CA LEU A 19 5.89 5.66 8.29
C LEU A 19 4.93 6.81 8.65
N SER A 20 3.83 6.51 9.32
CA SER A 20 2.88 7.55 9.72
C SER A 20 3.47 8.55 10.71
N ARG A 21 4.54 8.18 11.41
CA ARG A 21 5.23 9.06 12.36
C ARG A 21 6.15 10.07 11.68
N GLU A 22 6.41 9.89 10.39
CA GLU A 22 7.40 10.67 9.64
C GLU A 22 6.79 11.69 8.67
N LYS A 23 5.53 12.02 8.82
CA LYS A 23 4.82 13.01 7.99
C LYS A 23 4.83 12.68 6.49
N HIS A 24 4.58 11.43 6.15
CA HIS A 24 4.34 11.00 4.77
C HIS A 24 2.85 10.92 4.50
N ASN A 25 2.49 11.06 3.23
CA ASN A 25 1.13 10.75 2.76
C ASN A 25 1.08 9.26 2.49
N ILE A 26 0.39 8.51 3.34
CA ILE A 26 0.36 7.05 3.28
C ILE A 26 -1.03 6.56 2.93
N VAL A 27 -1.12 5.63 2.00
CA VAL A 27 -2.35 4.91 1.69
C VAL A 27 -2.07 3.42 1.84
N VAL A 28 -2.90 2.73 2.62
CA VAL A 28 -2.79 1.28 2.80
C VAL A 28 -3.92 0.60 2.04
N VAL A 29 -3.59 -0.36 1.19
CA VAL A 29 -4.56 -1.12 0.40
C VAL A 29 -4.61 -2.54 0.93
N ASP A 30 -5.78 -3.02 1.32
CA ASP A 30 -5.98 -4.40 1.76
C ASP A 30 -7.46 -4.79 1.67
N GLN A 31 -7.72 -6.07 1.75
CA GLN A 31 -9.08 -6.62 1.70
C GLN A 31 -9.70 -6.80 3.09
N LYS A 32 -8.94 -6.61 4.15
CA LYS A 32 -9.40 -6.78 5.54
C LYS A 32 -9.90 -5.46 6.10
N GLU A 33 -11.20 -5.28 6.08
CA GLU A 33 -11.82 -4.04 6.51
C GLU A 33 -11.52 -3.67 7.96
N ASP A 34 -11.55 -4.63 8.86
CA ASP A 34 -11.29 -4.39 10.29
C ASP A 34 -9.88 -3.87 10.56
N VAL A 35 -8.89 -4.40 9.87
CA VAL A 35 -7.51 -3.93 9.98
C VAL A 35 -7.39 -2.49 9.46
N LEU A 36 -8.01 -2.20 8.33
CA LEU A 36 -7.99 -0.86 7.75
C LEU A 36 -8.69 0.16 8.64
N GLU A 37 -9.81 -0.19 9.23
CA GLU A 37 -10.52 0.68 10.15
C GLU A 37 -9.67 1.01 11.38
N ASN A 38 -8.98 0.02 11.92
CA ASN A 38 -8.09 0.21 13.06
C ASN A 38 -6.95 1.19 12.71
N LEU A 39 -6.33 1.01 11.55
CA LEU A 39 -5.26 1.90 11.09
C LEU A 39 -5.77 3.31 10.87
N ASN A 40 -6.90 3.45 10.19
CA ASN A 40 -7.47 4.75 9.86
C ASN A 40 -7.90 5.53 11.11
N SER A 41 -8.36 4.82 12.15
CA SER A 41 -8.83 5.44 13.39
C SER A 41 -7.69 5.88 14.30
N ASN A 42 -6.53 5.22 14.24
CA ASN A 42 -5.46 5.42 15.20
C ASN A 42 -4.22 6.12 14.63
N TYR A 43 -4.12 6.25 13.32
CA TYR A 43 -2.93 6.83 12.65
C TYR A 43 -3.35 7.80 11.58
N ASP A 44 -2.48 8.76 11.29
CA ASP A 44 -2.69 9.74 10.24
C ASP A 44 -2.29 9.14 8.88
N LEU A 45 -3.20 8.35 8.32
CA LEU A 45 -3.04 7.71 7.03
C LEU A 45 -4.41 7.46 6.40
N MET A 46 -4.40 7.12 5.11
CA MET A 46 -5.62 6.76 4.39
C MET A 46 -5.64 5.27 4.09
N THR A 47 -6.82 4.73 3.87
CA THR A 47 -6.99 3.31 3.57
C THR A 47 -7.90 3.13 2.36
N VAL A 48 -7.65 2.07 1.59
CA VAL A 48 -8.49 1.67 0.46
C VAL A 48 -8.81 0.18 0.64
N LEU A 49 -10.09 -0.13 0.71
CA LEU A 49 -10.56 -1.51 0.78
C LEU A 49 -10.58 -2.11 -0.61
N GLY A 50 -9.68 -3.03 -0.87
CA GLY A 50 -9.57 -3.70 -2.16
C GLY A 50 -8.35 -4.59 -2.23
N SER A 51 -8.25 -5.38 -3.29
CA SER A 51 -7.10 -6.25 -3.47
C SER A 51 -5.87 -5.47 -3.92
N PRO A 52 -4.69 -5.75 -3.33
CA PRO A 52 -3.43 -5.19 -3.82
C PRO A 52 -3.10 -5.57 -5.26
N THR A 53 -3.77 -6.57 -5.81
CA THR A 53 -3.60 -7.00 -7.20
C THR A 53 -4.72 -6.50 -8.12
N SER A 54 -5.53 -5.57 -7.64
CA SER A 54 -6.60 -4.96 -8.43
C SER A 54 -6.15 -3.60 -8.95
N LEU A 55 -6.17 -3.43 -10.26
CA LEU A 55 -5.82 -2.15 -10.88
C LEU A 55 -6.75 -1.04 -10.40
N SER A 56 -8.03 -1.34 -10.26
CA SER A 56 -9.04 -0.40 -9.76
C SER A 56 -8.72 0.06 -8.34
N ALA A 57 -8.38 -0.88 -7.45
CA ALA A 57 -8.04 -0.55 -6.07
C ALA A 57 -6.77 0.32 -6.00
N LEU A 58 -5.76 0.01 -6.81
CA LEU A 58 -4.55 0.80 -6.86
C LEU A 58 -4.80 2.21 -7.39
N LYS A 59 -5.66 2.34 -8.38
CA LYS A 59 -6.06 3.66 -8.87
C LYS A 59 -6.79 4.47 -7.80
N ASP A 60 -7.69 3.81 -7.06
CA ASP A 60 -8.41 4.47 -5.96
C ASP A 60 -7.46 4.92 -4.85
N ALA A 61 -6.35 4.22 -4.68
CA ALA A 61 -5.31 4.61 -3.73
C ALA A 61 -4.45 5.78 -4.21
N GLY A 62 -4.65 6.24 -5.44
CA GLY A 62 -3.84 7.30 -6.01
C GLY A 62 -2.51 6.81 -6.56
N CYS A 63 -2.44 5.54 -6.93
CA CYS A 63 -1.22 4.96 -7.51
C CYS A 63 -0.99 5.51 -8.91
N ASN A 64 0.03 6.34 -9.08
CA ASN A 64 0.37 6.98 -10.34
C ASN A 64 1.83 7.48 -10.32
N ALA A 65 2.19 8.28 -11.31
CA ALA A 65 3.56 8.81 -11.44
C ALA A 65 3.98 9.71 -10.27
N SER A 66 3.04 10.24 -9.49
CA SER A 66 3.37 11.05 -8.31
C SER A 66 3.56 10.22 -7.03
N THR A 67 3.36 8.91 -7.10
CA THR A 67 3.68 8.01 -6.00
C THR A 67 5.19 7.88 -5.89
N ASP A 68 5.74 8.26 -4.74
CA ASP A 68 7.19 8.21 -4.52
C ASP A 68 7.68 6.80 -4.20
N LEU A 69 6.88 6.02 -3.50
CA LEU A 69 7.27 4.65 -3.13
C LEU A 69 6.03 3.76 -3.03
N PHE A 70 6.11 2.61 -3.64
CA PHE A 70 5.08 1.57 -3.57
C PHE A 70 5.69 0.33 -2.93
N ILE A 71 5.11 -0.14 -1.85
CA ILE A 71 5.64 -1.29 -1.09
C ILE A 71 4.59 -2.40 -1.07
N ALA A 72 4.90 -3.54 -1.68
CA ALA A 72 4.01 -4.70 -1.69
C ALA A 72 4.47 -5.69 -0.62
N VAL A 73 3.64 -5.92 0.39
CA VAL A 73 3.98 -6.72 1.57
C VAL A 73 2.85 -7.66 1.99
N THR A 74 2.22 -8.30 1.02
CA THR A 74 1.26 -9.37 1.32
C THR A 74 2.01 -10.63 1.71
N PRO A 75 1.36 -11.62 2.36
CA PRO A 75 2.01 -12.89 2.68
C PRO A 75 2.38 -13.73 1.45
N GLU A 76 1.86 -13.40 0.28
CA GLU A 76 2.11 -14.16 -0.95
C GLU A 76 3.04 -13.41 -1.89
N GLU A 77 4.22 -13.97 -2.13
CA GLU A 77 5.24 -13.35 -2.98
C GLU A 77 4.74 -13.09 -4.41
N SER A 78 3.97 -14.01 -4.98
CA SER A 78 3.41 -13.86 -6.32
C SER A 78 2.47 -12.66 -6.41
N ARG A 79 1.70 -12.41 -5.37
CA ARG A 79 0.81 -11.25 -5.31
C ARG A 79 1.60 -9.96 -5.20
N ASN A 80 2.69 -9.98 -4.45
CA ASN A 80 3.57 -8.81 -4.31
C ASN A 80 4.19 -8.46 -5.66
N LEU A 81 4.64 -9.45 -6.41
CA LEU A 81 5.19 -9.24 -7.74
C LEU A 81 4.14 -8.65 -8.68
N THR A 82 2.94 -9.22 -8.69
CA THR A 82 1.83 -8.71 -9.52
C THR A 82 1.49 -7.27 -9.17
N ALA A 83 1.40 -6.96 -7.88
CA ALA A 83 1.10 -5.60 -7.43
C ALA A 83 2.17 -4.61 -7.90
N CYS A 84 3.44 -4.97 -7.81
CA CYS A 84 4.53 -4.11 -8.26
C CYS A 84 4.49 -3.90 -9.78
N ILE A 85 4.15 -4.93 -10.56
CA ILE A 85 4.00 -4.81 -12.01
C ILE A 85 2.87 -3.84 -12.35
N LEU A 86 1.73 -3.96 -11.68
CA LEU A 86 0.59 -3.07 -11.90
C LEU A 86 0.94 -1.63 -11.51
N ALA A 87 1.62 -1.45 -10.41
CA ALA A 87 2.05 -0.13 -9.96
C ALA A 87 2.99 0.52 -10.99
N ALA A 88 3.93 -0.25 -11.53
CA ALA A 88 4.84 0.24 -12.57
C ALA A 88 4.06 0.68 -13.81
N LYS A 89 3.03 -0.07 -14.21
CA LYS A 89 2.18 0.28 -15.34
C LYS A 89 1.39 1.57 -15.09
N LEU A 90 1.08 1.86 -13.84
CA LEU A 90 0.39 3.10 -13.47
C LEU A 90 1.33 4.29 -13.34
N GLY A 91 2.63 4.08 -13.52
CA GLY A 91 3.61 5.16 -13.56
C GLY A 91 4.54 5.25 -12.36
N VAL A 92 4.40 4.36 -11.39
CA VAL A 92 5.28 4.35 -10.22
C VAL A 92 6.69 3.93 -10.66
N LYS A 93 7.68 4.73 -10.28
CA LYS A 93 9.08 4.49 -10.64
C LYS A 93 9.85 3.69 -9.61
N LYS A 94 9.43 3.75 -8.34
CA LYS A 94 10.13 3.08 -7.25
C LYS A 94 9.17 2.20 -6.48
N ASN A 95 9.34 0.90 -6.61
CA ASN A 95 8.54 -0.07 -5.85
C ASN A 95 9.43 -1.13 -5.22
N SER A 96 8.93 -1.76 -4.16
CA SER A 96 9.67 -2.72 -3.37
C SER A 96 8.76 -3.83 -2.89
N SER A 97 9.28 -5.05 -2.82
CA SER A 97 8.63 -6.17 -2.16
C SER A 97 9.68 -6.98 -1.41
N PRO A 98 9.29 -7.62 -0.28
CA PRO A 98 10.19 -8.53 0.40
C PRO A 98 10.32 -9.81 -0.43
N GLY A 99 11.50 -10.24 -0.70
CA GLY A 99 11.63 -11.49 -1.44
C GLY A 99 12.91 -11.66 -2.16
#